data_63f8af90dec4d53d52b6e6eee2f1f2d7
#
_entry.id   63f8af90dec4d53d52b6e6eee2f1f2d7
#
_cell.length_a   1.000
_cell.length_b   1.000
_cell.length_c   1.000
_cell.angle_alpha   90.00
_cell.angle_beta   90.00
_cell.angle_gamma   90.00
#
_symmetry.space_group_name_H-M   'P 1'
#
loop_
_entity.id
_entity.type
_entity.pdbx_description
1 polymer ?
#
loop_
_entity_poly.entity_id
_entity_poly.type
_entity_poly.pdbx_seq_one_letter_code
_entity_poly.pdbx_strand_id
1 'polypeptide(L)'
;MLNKTRKEEMIKEIEGALKTSKSLVFVNFHGMNVADETKLRRDLREKGVGYRVSRKTLLKRALVGKAVGEIPELNGEVAIAYSPDNIASPREIYNFQKTHKGILSIIGGIFEGKFINSVKMQELAMIPSREVLLGQFVNLINSPIQRFAVVLDQIAKSK
;
A
#
# COMPACT_ATOMS: atom_id res chain seq x y z
N MET A 1 5.08 20.62 -24.61
CA MET A 1 3.73 20.39 -24.01
C MET A 1 3.21 19.02 -24.42
N LEU A 2 2.56 18.27 -23.54
CA LEU A 2 1.93 16.99 -23.90
C LEU A 2 0.71 17.23 -24.80
N ASN A 3 0.65 16.53 -25.95
CA ASN A 3 -0.48 16.59 -26.86
C ASN A 3 -1.76 16.08 -26.20
N LYS A 4 -2.92 16.55 -26.66
CA LYS A 4 -4.24 16.17 -26.13
C LYS A 4 -4.47 14.65 -26.17
N THR A 5 -4.12 14.02 -27.29
CA THR A 5 -4.20 12.56 -27.49
C THR A 5 -3.43 11.78 -26.42
N ARG A 6 -2.18 12.19 -26.13
CA ARG A 6 -1.35 11.53 -25.12
C ARG A 6 -1.87 11.70 -23.69
N LYS A 7 -2.58 12.78 -23.39
CA LYS A 7 -3.26 12.97 -22.10
C LYS A 7 -4.46 12.04 -21.97
N GLU A 8 -5.22 11.86 -23.04
CA GLU A 8 -6.37 10.94 -23.09
C GLU A 8 -5.93 9.48 -22.96
N GLU A 9 -4.82 9.09 -23.59
CA GLU A 9 -4.20 7.77 -23.42
C GLU A 9 -3.80 7.52 -21.98
N MET A 10 -3.12 8.47 -21.34
CA MET A 10 -2.75 8.37 -19.91
C MET A 10 -3.96 8.22 -18.99
N ILE A 11 -5.05 8.93 -19.26
CA ILE A 11 -6.28 8.80 -18.47
C ILE A 11 -6.87 7.40 -18.65
N LYS A 12 -6.96 6.90 -19.89
CA LYS A 12 -7.46 5.55 -20.18
C LYS A 12 -6.63 4.46 -19.50
N GLU A 13 -5.31 4.62 -19.47
CA GLU A 13 -4.42 3.68 -18.78
C GLU A 13 -4.62 3.69 -17.26
N ILE A 14 -4.79 4.89 -16.66
CA ILE A 14 -5.10 5.01 -15.22
C ILE A 14 -6.48 4.41 -14.92
N GLU A 15 -7.47 4.66 -15.77
CA GLU A 15 -8.80 4.05 -15.64
C GLU A 15 -8.78 2.53 -15.82
N GLY A 16 -7.95 2.01 -16.70
CA GLY A 16 -7.71 0.58 -16.86
C GLY A 16 -7.12 -0.04 -15.58
N ALA A 17 -6.09 0.60 -15.03
CA ALA A 17 -5.48 0.20 -13.77
C ALA A 17 -6.50 0.23 -12.60
N LEU A 18 -7.33 1.28 -12.52
CA LEU A 18 -8.41 1.40 -11.53
C LEU A 18 -9.46 0.30 -11.63
N LYS A 19 -9.83 -0.12 -12.84
CA LYS A 19 -10.82 -1.20 -13.06
C LYS A 19 -10.26 -2.58 -12.66
N THR A 20 -8.97 -2.79 -12.86
CA THR A 20 -8.31 -4.09 -12.59
C THR A 20 -7.88 -4.20 -11.14
N SER A 21 -7.64 -3.08 -10.44
CA SER A 21 -7.16 -3.05 -9.08
C SER A 21 -8.29 -2.95 -8.06
N LYS A 22 -8.14 -3.66 -6.94
CA LYS A 22 -9.03 -3.56 -5.77
C LYS A 22 -8.53 -2.53 -4.76
N SER A 23 -7.24 -2.26 -4.75
CA SER A 23 -6.62 -1.21 -3.91
C SER A 23 -5.72 -0.30 -4.73
N LEU A 24 -5.76 0.98 -4.42
CA LEU A 24 -4.92 2.00 -5.00
C LEU A 24 -4.43 2.95 -3.91
N VAL A 25 -3.13 3.21 -3.89
CA VAL A 25 -2.48 4.07 -2.90
C VAL A 25 -1.89 5.29 -3.59
N PHE A 26 -2.17 6.47 -3.05
CA PHE A 26 -1.51 7.72 -3.43
C PHE A 26 -0.28 7.92 -2.59
N VAL A 27 0.84 8.09 -3.24
CA VAL A 27 2.15 8.18 -2.62
C VAL A 27 2.80 9.49 -3.02
N ASN A 28 3.33 10.22 -2.05
CA ASN A 28 4.23 11.34 -2.30
C ASN A 28 5.66 10.81 -2.26
N PHE A 29 6.47 11.13 -3.28
CA PHE A 29 7.85 10.67 -3.44
C PHE A 29 8.86 11.81 -3.54
N HIS A 30 8.60 12.91 -2.85
CA HIS A 30 9.46 14.09 -2.89
C HIS A 30 10.90 13.79 -2.42
N GLY A 31 11.88 14.20 -3.24
CA GLY A 31 13.30 14.03 -2.91
C GLY A 31 13.86 12.60 -3.10
N MET A 32 13.14 11.72 -3.79
CA MET A 32 13.63 10.36 -4.08
C MET A 32 14.75 10.37 -5.14
N ASN A 33 15.85 9.66 -4.86
CA ASN A 33 16.92 9.45 -5.82
C ASN A 33 16.49 8.43 -6.90
N VAL A 34 17.01 8.57 -8.12
CA VAL A 34 16.72 7.67 -9.26
C VAL A 34 17.06 6.21 -8.92
N ALA A 35 18.15 5.97 -8.18
CA ALA A 35 18.52 4.63 -7.74
C ALA A 35 17.46 3.98 -6.83
N ASP A 36 16.92 4.74 -5.88
CA ASP A 36 15.89 4.27 -4.95
C ASP A 36 14.55 4.08 -5.64
N GLU A 37 14.19 4.97 -6.60
CA GLU A 37 13.01 4.80 -7.43
C GLU A 37 13.09 3.51 -8.29
N THR A 38 14.25 3.22 -8.84
CA THR A 38 14.46 2.01 -9.64
C THR A 38 14.33 0.74 -8.78
N LYS A 39 14.89 0.75 -7.55
CA LYS A 39 14.72 -0.34 -6.58
C LYS A 39 13.26 -0.51 -6.20
N LEU A 40 12.57 0.59 -5.83
CA LEU A 40 11.14 0.56 -5.49
C LEU A 40 10.30 -0.06 -6.61
N ARG A 41 10.52 0.37 -7.87
CA ARG A 41 9.80 -0.17 -9.03
C ARG A 41 10.04 -1.66 -9.24
N ARG A 42 11.28 -2.12 -9.01
CA ARG A 42 11.65 -3.53 -9.12
C ARG A 42 10.97 -4.36 -8.04
N ASP A 43 11.09 -3.94 -6.77
CA ASP A 43 10.52 -4.64 -5.62
C ASP A 43 8.98 -4.72 -5.71
N LEU A 44 8.33 -3.63 -6.13
CA LEU A 44 6.88 -3.61 -6.35
C LEU A 44 6.45 -4.53 -7.49
N ARG A 45 7.21 -4.56 -8.60
CA ARG A 45 6.92 -5.44 -9.75
C ARG A 45 7.05 -6.92 -9.39
N GLU A 46 8.06 -7.30 -8.61
CA GLU A 46 8.25 -8.67 -8.12
C GLU A 46 7.05 -9.15 -7.28
N LYS A 47 6.38 -8.22 -6.58
CA LYS A 47 5.20 -8.48 -5.76
C LYS A 47 3.86 -8.24 -6.48
N GLY A 48 3.89 -8.04 -7.79
CA GLY A 48 2.69 -7.83 -8.60
C GLY A 48 1.98 -6.49 -8.36
N VAL A 49 2.68 -5.51 -7.78
CA VAL A 49 2.17 -4.16 -7.56
C VAL A 49 2.63 -3.24 -8.69
N GLY A 50 1.68 -2.64 -9.41
CA GLY A 50 1.97 -1.63 -10.42
C GLY A 50 2.27 -0.28 -9.75
N TYR A 51 3.31 0.41 -10.24
CA TYR A 51 3.68 1.75 -9.77
C TYR A 51 3.79 2.71 -10.94
N ARG A 52 3.08 3.84 -10.86
CA ARG A 52 3.06 4.83 -11.91
C ARG A 52 3.05 6.25 -11.37
N VAL A 53 3.91 7.09 -11.92
CA VAL A 53 3.92 8.54 -11.67
C VAL A 53 2.98 9.22 -12.66
N SER A 54 2.10 10.08 -12.17
CA SER A 54 1.12 10.78 -12.98
C SER A 54 0.89 12.21 -12.51
N ARG A 55 0.51 13.09 -13.44
CA ARG A 55 0.15 14.47 -13.10
C ARG A 55 -1.13 14.51 -12.27
N LYS A 56 -1.14 15.28 -11.19
CA LYS A 56 -2.28 15.44 -10.29
C LYS A 56 -3.60 15.76 -10.99
N THR A 57 -3.54 16.63 -12.01
CA THR A 57 -4.74 17.03 -12.78
C THR A 57 -5.34 15.88 -13.56
N LEU A 58 -4.51 14.99 -14.12
CA LEU A 58 -4.97 13.80 -14.85
C LEU A 58 -5.51 12.75 -13.87
N LEU A 59 -4.84 12.57 -12.72
CA LEU A 59 -5.31 11.71 -11.65
C LEU A 59 -6.68 12.14 -11.13
N LYS A 60 -6.85 13.42 -10.78
CA LYS A 60 -8.15 13.93 -10.32
C LYS A 60 -9.25 13.67 -11.35
N ARG A 61 -8.99 13.89 -12.65
CA ARG A 61 -9.97 13.61 -13.73
C ARG A 61 -10.31 12.13 -13.84
N ALA A 62 -9.32 11.25 -13.74
CA ALA A 62 -9.53 9.80 -13.83
C ALA A 62 -10.29 9.23 -12.61
N LEU A 63 -10.19 9.90 -11.46
CA LEU A 63 -10.81 9.48 -10.20
C LEU A 63 -12.25 9.97 -10.03
N VAL A 64 -12.65 11.02 -10.75
CA VAL A 64 -14.02 11.56 -10.69
C VAL A 64 -15.04 10.47 -11.05
N GLY A 65 -15.95 10.17 -10.13
CA GLY A 65 -17.01 9.17 -10.33
C GLY A 65 -16.58 7.70 -10.17
N LYS A 66 -15.33 7.41 -9.78
CA LYS A 66 -14.82 6.03 -9.63
C LYS A 66 -14.85 5.50 -8.19
N ALA A 67 -14.90 6.36 -7.20
CA ALA A 67 -14.96 5.99 -5.80
C ALA A 67 -15.85 6.92 -5.00
N VAL A 68 -16.40 6.41 -3.90
CA VAL A 68 -17.29 7.15 -2.99
C VAL A 68 -16.45 7.87 -1.94
N GLY A 69 -16.70 9.19 -1.77
CA GLY A 69 -16.01 10.03 -0.80
C GLY A 69 -15.27 11.20 -1.43
N GLU A 70 -14.57 11.96 -0.61
CA GLU A 70 -13.78 13.10 -1.06
C GLU A 70 -12.37 12.65 -1.46
N ILE A 71 -11.88 13.20 -2.58
CA ILE A 71 -10.52 12.96 -3.04
C ILE A 71 -9.56 13.60 -2.03
N PRO A 72 -8.61 12.88 -1.43
CA PRO A 72 -7.64 13.47 -0.53
C PRO A 72 -6.82 14.55 -1.24
N GLU A 73 -6.36 15.54 -0.47
CA GLU A 73 -5.51 16.59 -1.02
C GLU A 73 -4.18 15.99 -1.49
N LEU A 74 -3.97 16.04 -2.80
CA LEU A 74 -2.76 15.53 -3.44
C LEU A 74 -1.66 16.60 -3.40
N ASN A 75 -0.93 16.69 -2.29
CA ASN A 75 0.17 17.64 -2.13
C ASN A 75 1.49 17.04 -2.63
N GLY A 76 2.38 17.90 -3.18
CA GLY A 76 3.71 17.48 -3.64
C GLY A 76 3.70 16.67 -4.96
N GLU A 77 4.65 15.81 -5.15
CA GLU A 77 4.82 14.90 -6.28
C GLU A 77 4.09 13.60 -6.00
N VAL A 78 3.16 13.22 -6.89
CA VAL A 78 2.25 12.10 -6.63
C VAL A 78 2.46 10.95 -7.61
N ALA A 79 2.64 9.78 -7.04
CA ALA A 79 2.59 8.50 -7.74
C ALA A 79 1.39 7.67 -7.26
N ILE A 80 0.98 6.73 -8.08
CA ILE A 80 -0.03 5.74 -7.75
C ILE A 80 0.59 4.35 -7.72
N ALA A 81 0.31 3.60 -6.65
CA ALA A 81 0.57 2.18 -6.58
C ALA A 81 -0.76 1.43 -6.58
N TYR A 82 -0.88 0.41 -7.41
CA TYR A 82 -2.13 -0.33 -7.57
C TYR A 82 -1.87 -1.84 -7.64
N SER A 83 -2.80 -2.62 -7.09
CA SER A 83 -2.70 -4.08 -7.05
C SER A 83 -4.08 -4.72 -7.18
N PRO A 84 -4.19 -5.93 -7.76
CA PRO A 84 -5.40 -6.74 -7.70
C PRO A 84 -5.69 -7.26 -6.29
N ASP A 85 -4.68 -7.29 -5.42
CA ASP A 85 -4.83 -7.64 -4.00
C ASP A 85 -5.16 -6.40 -3.16
N ASN A 86 -6.03 -6.58 -2.16
CA ASN A 86 -6.54 -5.49 -1.32
C ASN A 86 -5.45 -4.85 -0.47
N ILE A 87 -4.47 -5.62 0.01
CA ILE A 87 -3.51 -5.19 1.04
C ILE A 87 -2.08 -5.09 0.49
N ALA A 88 -1.78 -5.70 -0.66
CA ALA A 88 -0.42 -5.76 -1.19
C ALA A 88 0.15 -4.36 -1.47
N SER A 89 -0.59 -3.47 -2.17
CA SER A 89 -0.08 -2.14 -2.49
C SER A 89 0.22 -1.28 -1.26
N PRO A 90 -0.68 -1.10 -0.26
CA PRO A 90 -0.37 -0.27 0.90
C PRO A 90 0.76 -0.86 1.74
N ARG A 91 0.81 -2.20 1.90
CA ARG A 91 1.83 -2.88 2.70
C ARG A 91 3.24 -2.69 2.13
N GLU A 92 3.41 -2.90 0.83
CA GLU A 92 4.74 -2.80 0.22
C GLU A 92 5.25 -1.36 0.20
N ILE A 93 4.38 -0.38 -0.06
CA ILE A 93 4.72 1.03 0.05
C ILE A 93 5.12 1.39 1.49
N TYR A 94 4.40 0.89 2.48
CA TYR A 94 4.72 1.15 3.88
C TYR A 94 6.04 0.49 4.33
N ASN A 95 6.32 -0.73 3.86
CA ASN A 95 7.60 -1.40 4.11
C ASN A 95 8.77 -0.60 3.54
N PHE A 96 8.62 -0.09 2.34
CA PHE A 96 9.63 0.77 1.72
C PHE A 96 9.79 2.09 2.47
N GLN A 97 8.68 2.70 2.92
CA GLN A 97 8.70 3.92 3.74
C GLN A 97 9.46 3.72 5.06
N LYS A 98 9.33 2.55 5.70
CA LYS A 98 10.10 2.22 6.92
C LYS A 98 11.60 2.19 6.68
N THR A 99 12.02 1.65 5.54
CA THR A 99 13.44 1.53 5.18
C THR A 99 14.02 2.88 4.77
N HIS A 100 13.22 3.72 4.09
CA HIS A 100 13.64 5.01 3.53
C HIS A 100 12.80 6.15 4.14
N LYS A 101 13.03 6.43 5.43
CA LYS A 101 12.27 7.46 6.17
C LYS A 101 12.41 8.84 5.54
N GLY A 102 11.30 9.53 5.34
CA GLY A 102 11.24 10.91 4.86
C GLY A 102 11.22 11.10 3.35
N ILE A 103 11.48 10.06 2.55
CA ILE A 103 11.52 10.14 1.08
C ILE A 103 10.16 9.79 0.47
N LEU A 104 9.42 8.90 1.12
CA LEU A 104 8.15 8.38 0.62
C LEU A 104 7.09 8.49 1.69
N SER A 105 5.93 9.08 1.36
CA SER A 105 4.81 9.21 2.29
C SER A 105 3.49 8.83 1.65
N ILE A 106 2.65 8.12 2.40
CA ILE A 106 1.30 7.74 1.99
C ILE A 106 0.37 8.93 2.24
N ILE A 107 -0.26 9.45 1.18
CA ILE A 107 -1.25 10.53 1.27
C ILE A 107 -2.65 9.97 1.58
N GLY A 108 -2.97 8.81 1.04
CA GLY A 108 -4.27 8.16 1.13
C GLY A 108 -4.44 7.16 -0.01
N GLY A 109 -5.67 6.76 -0.29
CA GLY A 109 -5.92 5.84 -1.39
C GLY A 109 -7.38 5.49 -1.57
N ILE A 110 -7.61 4.48 -2.43
CA ILE A 110 -8.90 3.87 -2.64
C ILE A 110 -8.82 2.42 -2.17
N PHE A 111 -9.77 2.04 -1.35
CA PHE A 111 -9.93 0.68 -0.87
C PHE A 111 -11.39 0.26 -1.03
N GLU A 112 -11.63 -0.81 -1.77
CA GLU A 112 -12.98 -1.32 -2.05
C GLU A 112 -13.95 -0.24 -2.59
N GLY A 113 -13.46 0.64 -3.46
CA GLY A 113 -14.26 1.71 -4.06
C GLY A 113 -14.54 2.91 -3.16
N LYS A 114 -13.92 3.02 -1.98
CA LYS A 114 -14.03 4.16 -1.06
C LYS A 114 -12.70 4.89 -0.93
N PHE A 115 -12.75 6.22 -0.90
CA PHE A 115 -11.58 7.01 -0.55
C PHE A 115 -11.25 6.87 0.94
N ILE A 116 -9.99 6.61 1.24
CA ILE A 116 -9.46 6.47 2.60
C ILE A 116 -8.32 7.46 2.80
N ASN A 117 -8.31 8.08 3.98
CA ASN A 117 -7.29 9.02 4.40
C ASN A 117 -5.97 8.32 4.75
N SER A 118 -4.88 9.10 4.84
CA SER A 118 -3.53 8.65 5.16
C SER A 118 -3.46 7.74 6.40
N VAL A 119 -4.10 8.13 7.50
CA VAL A 119 -4.09 7.37 8.77
C VAL A 119 -4.66 5.96 8.60
N LYS A 120 -5.87 5.87 8.05
CA LYS A 120 -6.52 4.56 7.81
C LYS A 120 -5.78 3.71 6.78
N MET A 121 -5.15 4.34 5.79
CA MET A 121 -4.34 3.61 4.80
C MET A 121 -3.08 3.04 5.42
N GLN A 122 -2.46 3.73 6.37
CA GLN A 122 -1.32 3.23 7.13
C GLN A 122 -1.72 2.07 8.06
N GLU A 123 -2.88 2.13 8.70
CA GLU A 123 -3.42 1.02 9.50
C GLU A 123 -3.60 -0.24 8.64
N LEU A 124 -4.18 -0.10 7.44
CA LEU A 124 -4.30 -1.20 6.48
C LEU A 124 -2.93 -1.73 6.04
N ALA A 125 -1.96 -0.85 5.85
CA ALA A 125 -0.59 -1.21 5.47
C ALA A 125 0.17 -1.99 6.56
N MET A 126 -0.23 -1.86 7.81
CA MET A 126 0.34 -2.63 8.94
C MET A 126 -0.17 -4.08 8.98
N ILE A 127 -1.24 -4.41 8.26
CA ILE A 127 -1.78 -5.77 8.23
C ILE A 127 -0.78 -6.70 7.51
N PRO A 128 -0.32 -7.77 8.17
CA PRO A 128 0.62 -8.71 7.57
C PRO A 128 -0.03 -9.54 6.45
N SER A 129 0.78 -10.30 5.72
CA SER A 129 0.28 -11.19 4.66
C SER A 129 -0.64 -12.26 5.23
N ARG A 130 -1.50 -12.82 4.37
CA ARG A 130 -2.43 -13.89 4.74
C ARG A 130 -1.72 -15.08 5.39
N GLU A 131 -0.55 -15.44 4.89
CA GLU A 131 0.27 -16.55 5.42
C GLU A 131 0.76 -16.26 6.85
N VAL A 132 1.22 -15.03 7.08
CA VAL A 132 1.67 -14.58 8.41
C VAL A 132 0.49 -14.52 9.38
N LEU A 133 -0.68 -14.04 8.93
CA LEU A 133 -1.90 -14.02 9.75
C LEU A 133 -2.34 -15.44 10.14
N LEU A 134 -2.30 -16.39 9.21
CA LEU A 134 -2.58 -17.80 9.49
C LEU A 134 -1.58 -18.36 10.51
N GLY A 135 -0.30 -18.07 10.36
CA GLY A 135 0.73 -18.46 11.32
C GLY A 135 0.49 -17.86 12.71
N GLN A 136 0.13 -16.58 12.79
CA GLN A 136 -0.23 -15.92 14.05
C GLN A 136 -1.47 -16.57 14.69
N PHE A 137 -2.48 -16.92 13.90
CA PHE A 137 -3.68 -17.57 14.38
C PHE A 137 -3.38 -18.97 14.96
N VAL A 138 -2.54 -19.77 14.29
CA VAL A 138 -2.10 -21.08 14.79
C VAL A 138 -1.32 -20.91 16.10
N ASN A 139 -0.42 -19.94 16.16
CA ASN A 139 0.33 -19.62 17.40
C ASN A 139 -0.59 -19.18 18.55
N LEU A 140 -1.64 -18.43 18.24
CA LEU A 140 -2.62 -18.00 19.25
C LEU A 140 -3.38 -19.20 19.84
N ILE A 141 -3.80 -20.14 19.01
CA ILE A 141 -4.49 -21.38 19.46
C ILE A 141 -3.55 -22.24 20.31
N ASN A 142 -2.27 -22.29 19.96
CA ASN A 142 -1.29 -23.10 20.69
C ASN A 142 -0.74 -22.41 21.96
N SER A 143 -0.91 -21.09 22.06
CA SER A 143 -0.40 -20.26 23.17
C SER A 143 -0.81 -20.74 24.59
N PRO A 144 -2.07 -21.15 24.87
CA PRO A 144 -2.43 -21.62 26.20
C PRO A 144 -1.65 -22.87 26.63
N ILE A 145 -1.45 -23.82 25.70
CA ILE A 145 -0.71 -25.07 25.95
C ILE A 145 0.77 -24.76 26.24
N GLN A 146 1.36 -23.88 25.40
CA GLN A 146 2.75 -23.45 25.60
C GLN A 146 2.96 -22.73 26.94
N ARG A 147 2.05 -21.82 27.32
CA ARG A 147 2.12 -21.10 28.60
C ARG A 147 2.00 -22.05 29.76
N PHE A 148 1.13 -23.04 29.69
CA PHE A 148 0.98 -24.07 30.72
C PHE A 148 2.27 -24.89 30.90
N ALA A 149 2.87 -25.35 29.81
CA ALA A 149 4.13 -26.07 29.81
C ALA A 149 5.28 -25.23 30.44
N VAL A 150 5.37 -23.94 30.07
CA VAL A 150 6.37 -23.01 30.63
C VAL A 150 6.19 -22.83 32.14
N VAL A 151 4.95 -22.69 32.60
CA VAL A 151 4.67 -22.57 34.06
C VAL A 151 5.08 -23.84 34.82
N LEU A 152 4.79 -25.01 34.27
CA LEU A 152 5.22 -26.28 34.88
C LEU A 152 6.77 -26.39 34.96
N ASP A 153 7.45 -25.99 33.87
CA ASP A 153 8.93 -25.99 33.85
C ASP A 153 9.51 -24.99 34.87
N GLN A 154 8.91 -23.81 35.03
CA GLN A 154 9.32 -22.83 36.02
C GLN A 154 9.11 -23.34 37.45
N ILE A 155 7.99 -24.01 37.75
CA ILE A 155 7.74 -24.63 39.05
C ILE A 155 8.77 -25.73 39.34
N ALA A 156 9.11 -26.55 38.36
CA ALA A 156 10.10 -27.60 38.51
C ALA A 156 11.50 -27.07 38.77
N LYS A 157 11.85 -25.91 38.18
CA LYS A 157 13.16 -25.24 38.39
C LYS A 157 13.24 -24.44 39.70
N SER A 158 12.10 -24.09 40.29
CA SER A 158 12.04 -23.35 41.58
C SER A 158 12.06 -24.25 42.84
N LYS A 159 11.98 -25.57 42.66
CA LYS A 159 12.19 -26.59 43.70
C LYS A 159 13.63 -27.08 43.67
#